data_28f5d9c2c0416cdbce9ad19fe22f5611
#
_entry.id   28f5d9c2c0416cdbce9ad19fe22f5611
#
_cell.length_a   1.000
_cell.length_b   1.000
_cell.length_c   1.000
_cell.angle_alpha   90.00
_cell.angle_beta   90.00
_cell.angle_gamma   90.00
#
_symmetry.space_group_name_H-M   'P 1'
#
loop_
_entity.id
_entity.type
_entity.pdbx_description
1 polymer ?
#
loop_
_entity_poly.entity_id
_entity_poly.type
_entity_poly.pdbx_seq_one_letter_code
_entity_poly.pdbx_strand_id
1 'polypeptide(L)'
;MLHITIGGLKIWETRIPPWLYARIYVSWRRVRREVGVLRGVFERFNARRLVEFGCGIGRHGYLLSRLGFDVLLTDVVDWRFGVARRLPFASYDVLKGGRLGEFEGAYAMGLLIVMDLDGIVRALSNMASNVKRDGVLVFDYNFTTYNEPREVSVRARGRTYKALMRWEDVKPIEGGVYYRYRVEVVDEGGRVVGVEDTGYPVYTKESLFKAIERAGLELVEVIWARWNPERYMYELARREADSAFIVLRNP
;
A
#
# COMPACT_ATOMS: atom_id res chain seq x y z
N MET A 1 8.77 15.06 -8.57
CA MET A 1 9.10 14.74 -7.17
C MET A 1 7.78 14.52 -6.48
N LEU A 2 7.60 13.36 -5.89
CA LEU A 2 6.42 13.02 -5.07
C LEU A 2 6.88 12.96 -3.62
N HIS A 3 6.15 13.58 -2.70
CA HIS A 3 6.46 13.53 -1.27
C HIS A 3 5.16 13.49 -0.46
N ILE A 4 5.20 12.77 0.65
CA ILE A 4 4.14 12.74 1.66
C ILE A 4 4.73 13.29 2.95
N THR A 5 4.01 14.21 3.58
CA THR A 5 4.37 14.82 4.86
C THR A 5 3.23 14.61 5.84
N ILE A 6 3.53 14.07 7.02
CA ILE A 6 2.57 13.90 8.12
C ILE A 6 3.12 14.63 9.34
N GLY A 7 2.31 15.48 9.98
CA GLY A 7 2.72 16.25 11.16
C GLY A 7 3.93 17.17 10.92
N GLY A 8 4.17 17.62 9.68
CA GLY A 8 5.33 18.43 9.32
C GLY A 8 6.61 17.61 9.06
N LEU A 9 6.60 16.30 9.30
CA LEU A 9 7.71 15.41 9.00
C LEU A 9 7.55 14.82 7.61
N LYS A 10 8.62 14.87 6.81
CA LYS A 10 8.67 14.24 5.49
C LYS A 10 8.81 12.74 5.68
N ILE A 11 7.76 11.99 5.34
CA ILE A 11 7.70 10.54 5.56
C ILE A 11 8.13 9.78 4.32
N TRP A 12 7.77 10.27 3.13
CA TRP A 12 8.09 9.59 1.88
C TRP A 12 8.40 10.60 0.78
N GLU A 13 9.52 10.40 0.10
CA GLU A 13 9.88 11.14 -1.11
C GLU A 13 10.46 10.18 -2.13
N THR A 14 9.93 10.22 -3.35
CA THR A 14 10.54 9.46 -4.44
C THR A 14 10.81 10.32 -5.66
N ARG A 15 11.98 10.09 -6.25
CA ARG A 15 12.40 10.58 -7.58
C ARG A 15 12.60 9.41 -8.55
N ILE A 16 12.13 8.21 -8.17
CA ILE A 16 12.15 7.06 -9.05
C ILE A 16 11.06 7.27 -10.11
N PRO A 17 11.39 7.23 -11.42
CA PRO A 17 10.39 7.37 -12.47
C PRO A 17 9.27 6.30 -12.36
N PRO A 18 7.98 6.62 -12.63
CA PRO A 18 6.85 5.69 -12.46
C PRO A 18 7.04 4.33 -13.16
N TRP A 19 7.63 4.33 -14.37
CA TRP A 19 7.89 3.09 -15.12
C TRP A 19 8.93 2.18 -14.46
N LEU A 20 9.88 2.75 -13.70
CA LEU A 20 10.91 2.03 -12.98
C LEU A 20 10.39 1.59 -11.60
N TYR A 21 9.70 2.48 -10.89
CA TYR A 21 8.96 2.17 -9.66
C TYR A 21 8.03 0.97 -9.86
N ALA A 22 7.28 0.97 -10.95
CA ALA A 22 6.41 -0.12 -11.35
C ALA A 22 7.11 -1.47 -11.50
N ARG A 23 8.40 -1.48 -11.81
CA ARG A 23 9.20 -2.71 -11.95
C ARG A 23 9.79 -3.16 -10.63
N ILE A 24 10.22 -2.23 -9.80
CA ILE A 24 10.85 -2.49 -8.51
C ILE A 24 9.81 -2.94 -7.48
N TYR A 25 8.75 -2.14 -7.29
CA TYR A 25 7.85 -2.31 -6.15
C TYR A 25 6.51 -2.96 -6.47
N VAL A 26 5.96 -2.71 -7.65
CA VAL A 26 4.58 -3.07 -7.99
C VAL A 26 4.55 -3.93 -9.25
N SER A 27 5.34 -5.01 -9.26
CA SER A 27 5.42 -5.92 -10.40
C SER A 27 4.04 -6.56 -10.70
N TRP A 28 3.76 -6.88 -11.98
CA TRP A 28 2.51 -7.56 -12.34
C TRP A 28 2.34 -8.92 -11.63
N ARG A 29 3.43 -9.59 -11.30
CA ARG A 29 3.39 -10.85 -10.55
C ARG A 29 2.87 -10.63 -9.13
N ARG A 30 3.41 -9.61 -8.43
CA ARG A 30 2.97 -9.18 -7.11
C ARG A 30 1.49 -8.79 -7.15
N VAL A 31 1.14 -7.85 -8.01
CA VAL A 31 -0.23 -7.32 -8.10
C VAL A 31 -1.26 -8.40 -8.41
N ARG A 32 -0.96 -9.38 -9.29
CA ARG A 32 -1.90 -10.48 -9.55
C ARG A 32 -2.20 -11.32 -8.31
N ARG A 33 -1.22 -11.52 -7.43
CA ARG A 33 -1.45 -12.26 -6.17
C ARG A 33 -2.29 -11.47 -5.20
N GLU A 34 -1.96 -10.20 -5.00
CA GLU A 34 -2.70 -9.29 -4.13
C GLU A 34 -4.15 -9.12 -4.62
N VAL A 35 -4.35 -8.93 -5.90
CA VAL A 35 -5.68 -8.87 -6.53
C VAL A 35 -6.43 -10.20 -6.37
N GLY A 36 -5.76 -11.33 -6.38
CA GLY A 36 -6.39 -12.64 -6.09
C GLY A 36 -7.00 -12.67 -4.69
N VAL A 37 -6.32 -12.13 -3.68
CA VAL A 37 -6.86 -12.00 -2.32
C VAL A 37 -8.01 -11.00 -2.29
N LEU A 38 -7.82 -9.80 -2.81
CA LEU A 38 -8.83 -8.75 -2.85
C LEU A 38 -10.12 -9.24 -3.54
N ARG A 39 -9.99 -9.89 -4.70
CA ARG A 39 -11.11 -10.49 -5.41
C ARG A 39 -11.88 -11.47 -4.54
N GLY A 40 -11.18 -12.42 -3.90
CA GLY A 40 -11.82 -13.43 -3.04
C GLY A 40 -12.60 -12.80 -1.88
N VAL A 41 -12.07 -11.72 -1.28
CA VAL A 41 -12.78 -10.97 -0.24
C VAL A 41 -14.00 -10.26 -0.82
N PHE A 42 -13.84 -9.45 -1.88
CA PHE A 42 -14.94 -8.67 -2.44
C PHE A 42 -16.08 -9.55 -2.99
N GLU A 43 -15.77 -10.70 -3.59
CA GLU A 43 -16.79 -11.66 -4.03
C GLU A 43 -17.60 -12.23 -2.86
N ARG A 44 -16.96 -12.56 -1.71
CA ARG A 44 -17.65 -13.03 -0.49
C ARG A 44 -18.58 -11.99 0.12
N PHE A 45 -18.22 -10.69 0.01
CA PHE A 45 -19.04 -9.57 0.51
C PHE A 45 -20.00 -9.02 -0.53
N ASN A 46 -20.10 -9.64 -1.73
CA ASN A 46 -20.90 -9.15 -2.86
C ASN A 46 -20.58 -7.69 -3.24
N ALA A 47 -19.35 -7.24 -3.00
CA ALA A 47 -18.91 -5.90 -3.33
C ALA A 47 -18.46 -5.84 -4.79
N ARG A 48 -19.08 -4.96 -5.57
CA ARG A 48 -18.77 -4.75 -7.00
C ARG A 48 -18.26 -3.36 -7.28
N ARG A 49 -18.78 -2.36 -6.58
CA ARG A 49 -18.36 -0.97 -6.68
C ARG A 49 -17.32 -0.66 -5.62
N LEU A 50 -16.08 -0.42 -6.05
CA LEU A 50 -14.91 -0.34 -5.20
C LEU A 50 -14.23 1.02 -5.30
N VAL A 51 -13.55 1.43 -4.24
CA VAL A 51 -12.61 2.55 -4.24
C VAL A 51 -11.23 2.09 -3.77
N GLU A 52 -10.18 2.44 -4.52
CA GLU A 52 -8.78 2.27 -4.14
C GLU A 52 -8.24 3.56 -3.55
N PHE A 53 -7.79 3.51 -2.29
CA PHE A 53 -7.12 4.63 -1.63
C PHE A 53 -5.61 4.49 -1.74
N GLY A 54 -4.93 5.58 -2.16
CA GLY A 54 -3.49 5.56 -2.40
C GLY A 54 -3.09 4.66 -3.57
N CYS A 55 -3.76 4.81 -4.71
CA CYS A 55 -3.60 3.91 -5.86
C CYS A 55 -2.19 3.91 -6.48
N GLY A 56 -1.37 4.94 -6.21
CA GLY A 56 -0.07 5.09 -6.82
C GLY A 56 -0.13 4.96 -8.34
N ILE A 57 0.54 3.94 -8.88
CA ILE A 57 0.55 3.68 -10.34
C ILE A 57 -0.74 3.02 -10.87
N GLY A 58 -1.70 2.62 -10.00
CA GLY A 58 -3.04 2.15 -10.34
C GLY A 58 -3.13 0.73 -10.90
N ARG A 59 -2.16 -0.15 -10.63
CA ARG A 59 -2.17 -1.51 -11.19
C ARG A 59 -3.18 -2.44 -10.56
N HIS A 60 -3.47 -2.30 -9.27
CA HIS A 60 -4.48 -3.12 -8.58
C HIS A 60 -5.87 -2.85 -9.15
N GLY A 61 -6.27 -1.57 -9.19
CA GLY A 61 -7.56 -1.19 -9.75
C GLY A 61 -7.69 -1.57 -11.21
N TYR A 62 -6.61 -1.47 -12.01
CA TYR A 62 -6.66 -1.94 -13.39
C TYR A 62 -6.97 -3.44 -13.47
N LEU A 63 -6.34 -4.29 -12.67
CA LEU A 63 -6.64 -5.73 -12.70
C LEU A 63 -8.04 -6.04 -12.17
N LEU A 64 -8.49 -5.39 -11.09
CA LEU A 64 -9.85 -5.56 -10.56
C LEU A 64 -10.90 -5.13 -11.60
N SER A 65 -10.70 -4.00 -12.28
CA SER A 65 -11.56 -3.56 -13.37
C SER A 65 -11.63 -4.59 -14.52
N ARG A 66 -10.50 -5.22 -14.85
CA ARG A 66 -10.47 -6.32 -15.85
C ARG A 66 -11.20 -7.58 -15.39
N LEU A 67 -11.44 -7.74 -14.11
CA LEU A 67 -12.21 -8.82 -13.49
C LEU A 67 -13.70 -8.46 -13.30
N GLY A 68 -14.15 -7.30 -13.80
CA GLY A 68 -15.54 -6.87 -13.79
C GLY A 68 -15.97 -6.06 -12.57
N PHE A 69 -15.03 -5.57 -11.76
CA PHE A 69 -15.32 -4.61 -10.69
C PHE A 69 -15.39 -3.17 -11.25
N ASP A 70 -16.30 -2.37 -10.71
CA ASP A 70 -16.34 -0.92 -10.94
C ASP A 70 -15.40 -0.25 -9.93
N VAL A 71 -14.28 0.31 -10.40
CA VAL A 71 -13.21 0.79 -9.52
C VAL A 71 -12.94 2.27 -9.75
N LEU A 72 -13.10 3.08 -8.69
CA LEU A 72 -12.57 4.43 -8.62
C LEU A 72 -11.16 4.41 -8.01
N LEU A 73 -10.18 4.95 -8.71
CA LEU A 73 -8.83 5.11 -8.19
C LEU A 73 -8.70 6.47 -7.49
N THR A 74 -8.05 6.49 -6.32
CA THR A 74 -7.79 7.75 -5.61
C THR A 74 -6.37 7.82 -5.09
N ASP A 75 -5.81 9.02 -5.09
CA ASP A 75 -4.53 9.36 -4.49
C ASP A 75 -4.46 10.88 -4.27
N VAL A 76 -3.51 11.37 -3.49
CA VAL A 76 -3.28 12.82 -3.32
C VAL A 76 -2.80 13.48 -4.61
N VAL A 77 -2.10 12.72 -5.46
CA VAL A 77 -1.60 13.16 -6.77
C VAL A 77 -1.87 12.06 -7.81
N ASP A 78 -2.28 12.43 -9.02
CA ASP A 78 -2.42 11.47 -10.12
C ASP A 78 -1.06 10.98 -10.61
N TRP A 79 -0.63 9.86 -10.07
CA TRP A 79 0.61 9.19 -10.43
C TRP A 79 0.41 7.92 -11.25
N ARG A 80 -0.81 7.69 -11.71
CA ARG A 80 -1.16 6.52 -12.50
C ARG A 80 -0.27 6.38 -13.74
N PHE A 81 0.10 5.14 -14.04
CA PHE A 81 1.02 4.86 -15.14
C PHE A 81 0.44 3.84 -16.12
N GLY A 82 0.66 4.08 -17.42
CA GLY A 82 0.29 3.18 -18.50
C GLY A 82 -1.23 2.97 -18.60
N VAL A 83 -1.66 1.71 -18.58
CA VAL A 83 -3.08 1.31 -18.80
C VAL A 83 -4.01 1.80 -17.69
N ALA A 84 -3.51 2.02 -16.48
CA ALA A 84 -4.33 2.50 -15.35
C ALA A 84 -4.86 3.93 -15.55
N ARG A 85 -4.24 4.73 -16.42
CA ARG A 85 -4.73 6.08 -16.77
C ARG A 85 -6.10 6.10 -17.43
N ARG A 86 -6.59 4.96 -17.90
CA ARG A 86 -7.92 4.83 -18.51
C ARG A 86 -9.05 4.68 -17.51
N LEU A 87 -8.73 4.39 -16.24
CA LEU A 87 -9.73 4.25 -15.18
C LEU A 87 -10.13 5.62 -14.62
N PRO A 88 -11.32 5.73 -14.01
CA PRO A 88 -11.71 6.94 -13.30
C PRO A 88 -10.74 7.21 -12.13
N PHE A 89 -10.49 8.49 -11.87
CA PHE A 89 -9.59 8.96 -10.80
C PHE A 89 -10.17 10.19 -10.12
N ALA A 90 -10.01 10.24 -8.81
CA ALA A 90 -10.28 11.43 -8.02
C ALA A 90 -9.08 11.74 -7.10
N SER A 91 -8.70 13.01 -6.97
CA SER A 91 -7.74 13.40 -5.95
C SER A 91 -8.37 13.29 -4.57
N TYR A 92 -7.73 12.56 -3.66
CA TYR A 92 -8.24 12.34 -2.31
C TYR A 92 -7.10 12.16 -1.32
N ASP A 93 -7.16 12.91 -0.22
CA ASP A 93 -6.24 12.79 0.89
C ASP A 93 -6.95 12.07 2.04
N VAL A 94 -6.56 10.83 2.32
CA VAL A 94 -7.19 10.01 3.37
C VAL A 94 -7.03 10.61 4.77
N LEU A 95 -6.07 11.52 4.99
CA LEU A 95 -5.89 12.20 6.27
C LEU A 95 -6.80 13.42 6.42
N LYS A 96 -7.24 14.05 5.32
CA LYS A 96 -8.18 15.17 5.34
C LYS A 96 -9.62 14.71 5.27
N GLY A 97 -9.84 13.57 4.61
CA GLY A 97 -11.18 13.07 4.37
C GLY A 97 -11.94 13.79 3.26
N GLY A 98 -13.23 13.56 3.21
CA GLY A 98 -14.14 14.09 2.19
C GLY A 98 -15.07 13.01 1.66
N ARG A 99 -16.02 13.40 0.80
CA ARG A 99 -16.95 12.45 0.22
C ARG A 99 -16.68 12.23 -1.26
N LEU A 100 -16.41 10.97 -1.62
CA LEU A 100 -16.24 10.52 -3.01
C LEU A 100 -17.51 9.89 -3.57
N GLY A 101 -18.33 9.35 -2.68
CA GLY A 101 -19.52 8.61 -3.04
C GLY A 101 -19.83 7.54 -2.01
N GLU A 102 -20.56 6.53 -2.41
CA GLU A 102 -20.88 5.37 -1.59
C GLU A 102 -20.44 4.11 -2.31
N PHE A 103 -19.48 3.40 -1.73
CA PHE A 103 -18.88 2.20 -2.31
C PHE A 103 -19.26 0.96 -1.49
N GLU A 104 -19.28 -0.19 -2.13
CA GLU A 104 -19.54 -1.48 -1.47
C GLU A 104 -18.29 -2.04 -0.81
N GLY A 105 -17.14 -1.69 -1.36
CA GLY A 105 -15.85 -2.05 -0.80
C GLY A 105 -14.78 -1.00 -1.05
N ALA A 106 -13.79 -1.01 -0.20
CA ALA A 106 -12.60 -0.17 -0.30
C ALA A 106 -11.34 -0.99 -0.07
N TYR A 107 -10.23 -0.52 -0.61
CA TYR A 107 -8.94 -1.11 -0.30
C TYR A 107 -7.81 -0.09 -0.40
N ALA A 108 -6.72 -0.40 0.31
CA ALA A 108 -5.50 0.39 0.31
C ALA A 108 -4.29 -0.55 0.38
N MET A 109 -3.42 -0.50 -0.64
CA MET A 109 -2.25 -1.38 -0.72
C MET A 109 -0.97 -0.58 -0.54
N GLY A 110 -0.23 -0.87 0.56
CA GLY A 110 1.00 -0.17 0.91
C GLY A 110 0.80 1.28 1.36
N LEU A 111 -0.41 1.68 1.75
CA LEU A 111 -0.72 3.05 2.14
C LEU A 111 -0.57 3.28 3.65
N LEU A 112 -1.17 2.44 4.48
CA LEU A 112 -1.24 2.68 5.93
C LEU A 112 0.10 2.49 6.64
N ILE A 113 1.01 1.74 6.04
CA ILE A 113 2.34 1.46 6.60
C ILE A 113 3.22 2.72 6.78
N VAL A 114 2.92 3.80 6.09
CA VAL A 114 3.69 5.06 6.21
C VAL A 114 3.10 6.03 7.23
N MET A 115 2.07 5.63 7.99
CA MET A 115 1.33 6.50 8.92
C MET A 115 1.61 6.15 10.37
N ASP A 116 1.59 7.15 11.25
CA ASP A 116 1.50 6.91 12.69
C ASP A 116 0.11 6.37 13.09
N LEU A 117 -0.05 5.89 14.33
CA LEU A 117 -1.31 5.27 14.78
C LEU A 117 -2.50 6.21 14.65
N ASP A 118 -2.34 7.49 14.96
CA ASP A 118 -3.43 8.46 14.84
C ASP A 118 -3.76 8.75 13.37
N GLY A 119 -2.75 8.75 12.50
CA GLY A 119 -2.90 8.79 11.05
C GLY A 119 -3.65 7.58 10.52
N ILE A 120 -3.33 6.37 11.00
CA ILE A 120 -4.05 5.13 10.66
C ILE A 120 -5.52 5.23 11.07
N VAL A 121 -5.80 5.63 12.32
CA VAL A 121 -7.20 5.82 12.80
C VAL A 121 -7.94 6.80 11.89
N ARG A 122 -7.35 7.96 11.62
CA ARG A 122 -7.96 9.00 10.78
C ARG A 122 -8.19 8.52 9.34
N ALA A 123 -7.19 7.88 8.77
CA ALA A 123 -7.29 7.33 7.41
C ALA A 123 -8.40 6.27 7.32
N LEU A 124 -8.43 5.32 8.25
CA LEU A 124 -9.46 4.27 8.28
C LEU A 124 -10.87 4.85 8.47
N SER A 125 -11.06 5.82 9.38
CA SER A 125 -12.35 6.48 9.56
C SER A 125 -12.79 7.23 8.30
N ASN A 126 -11.87 7.94 7.63
CA ASN A 126 -12.15 8.65 6.38
C ASN A 126 -12.42 7.71 5.20
N MET A 127 -11.74 6.56 5.15
CA MET A 127 -12.03 5.52 4.16
C MET A 127 -13.42 4.93 4.40
N ALA A 128 -13.76 4.59 5.66
CA ALA A 128 -15.04 4.04 6.07
C ALA A 128 -16.22 4.96 5.71
N SER A 129 -16.06 6.28 5.85
CA SER A 129 -17.10 7.26 5.52
C SER A 129 -17.53 7.24 4.03
N ASN A 130 -16.74 6.62 3.17
CA ASN A 130 -17.02 6.42 1.74
C ASN A 130 -17.51 4.99 1.42
N VAL A 131 -17.59 4.12 2.41
CA VAL A 131 -18.06 2.74 2.27
C VAL A 131 -19.44 2.63 2.90
N LYS A 132 -20.38 1.97 2.24
CA LYS A 132 -21.73 1.77 2.78
C LYS A 132 -21.68 0.98 4.09
N ARG A 133 -22.75 1.09 4.88
CA ARG A 133 -22.95 0.23 6.03
C ARG A 133 -22.87 -1.25 5.61
N ASP A 134 -22.27 -2.09 6.44
CA ASP A 134 -21.94 -3.50 6.17
C ASP A 134 -21.01 -3.72 4.98
N GLY A 135 -20.44 -2.65 4.41
CA GLY A 135 -19.43 -2.75 3.37
C GLY A 135 -18.06 -3.15 3.91
N VAL A 136 -17.15 -3.56 3.02
CA VAL A 136 -15.87 -4.16 3.38
C VAL A 136 -14.70 -3.26 3.04
N LEU A 137 -13.70 -3.20 3.94
CA LEU A 137 -12.41 -2.54 3.71
C LEU A 137 -11.29 -3.57 3.80
N VAL A 138 -10.29 -3.46 2.92
CA VAL A 138 -9.12 -4.34 2.93
C VAL A 138 -7.85 -3.51 2.81
N PHE A 139 -6.87 -3.80 3.65
CA PHE A 139 -5.52 -3.24 3.49
C PHE A 139 -4.44 -4.27 3.84
N ASP A 140 -3.24 -4.08 3.30
CA ASP A 140 -2.09 -4.89 3.66
C ASP A 140 -1.28 -4.23 4.78
N TYR A 141 -0.66 -5.07 5.63
CA TYR A 141 0.22 -4.59 6.69
C TYR A 141 1.37 -5.57 6.94
N ASN A 142 2.57 -5.02 7.20
CA ASN A 142 3.74 -5.76 7.62
C ASN A 142 4.02 -5.49 9.09
N PHE A 143 4.08 -6.55 9.90
CA PHE A 143 4.38 -6.49 11.35
C PHE A 143 5.86 -6.63 11.66
N THR A 144 6.68 -6.76 10.63
CA THR A 144 8.14 -6.83 10.73
C THR A 144 8.79 -6.09 9.58
N THR A 145 10.05 -5.79 9.74
CA THR A 145 10.87 -5.21 8.68
C THR A 145 12.08 -6.08 8.43
N TYR A 146 12.58 -6.02 7.22
CA TYR A 146 13.81 -6.67 6.83
C TYR A 146 14.92 -5.64 6.86
N ASN A 147 15.83 -5.75 7.83
CA ASN A 147 16.88 -4.75 8.09
C ASN A 147 18.16 -4.98 7.30
N GLU A 148 18.22 -6.02 6.47
CA GLU A 148 19.40 -6.31 5.68
C GLU A 148 19.47 -5.45 4.40
N PRO A 149 20.65 -4.89 4.09
CA PRO A 149 20.87 -4.21 2.82
C PRO A 149 20.53 -5.13 1.64
N ARG A 150 19.92 -4.56 0.62
CA ARG A 150 19.38 -5.35 -0.46
C ARG A 150 19.65 -4.75 -1.82
N GLU A 151 19.94 -5.61 -2.77
CA GLU A 151 19.99 -5.27 -4.19
C GLU A 151 18.88 -6.00 -4.95
N VAL A 152 18.11 -5.25 -5.74
CA VAL A 152 17.10 -5.78 -6.64
C VAL A 152 17.44 -5.36 -8.05
N SER A 153 17.71 -6.33 -8.93
CA SER A 153 17.93 -6.07 -10.34
C SER A 153 16.62 -6.12 -11.12
N VAL A 154 16.35 -5.10 -11.94
CA VAL A 154 15.17 -5.04 -12.80
C VAL A 154 15.57 -4.70 -14.24
N ARG A 155 14.94 -5.36 -15.21
CA ARG A 155 15.10 -5.05 -16.62
C ARG A 155 13.94 -4.18 -17.12
N ALA A 156 14.27 -3.03 -17.69
CA ALA A 156 13.28 -2.10 -18.22
C ALA A 156 13.86 -1.34 -19.43
N ARG A 157 13.05 -1.15 -20.47
CA ARG A 157 13.44 -0.42 -21.70
C ARG A 157 14.76 -0.93 -22.32
N GLY A 158 14.96 -2.26 -22.30
CA GLY A 158 16.17 -2.90 -22.86
C GLY A 158 17.43 -2.79 -22.00
N ARG A 159 17.39 -2.14 -20.84
CA ARG A 159 18.52 -1.93 -19.91
C ARG A 159 18.26 -2.59 -18.56
N THR A 160 19.33 -2.88 -17.84
CA THR A 160 19.29 -3.37 -16.46
C THR A 160 19.50 -2.20 -15.49
N TYR A 161 18.74 -2.20 -14.41
CA TYR A 161 18.84 -1.25 -13.32
C TYR A 161 18.97 -2.02 -12.01
N LYS A 162 19.73 -1.47 -11.07
CA LYS A 162 19.89 -2.03 -9.73
C LYS A 162 19.29 -1.05 -8.72
N ALA A 163 18.35 -1.52 -7.92
CA ALA A 163 17.84 -0.79 -6.77
C ALA A 163 18.60 -1.25 -5.53
N LEU A 164 19.37 -0.35 -4.95
CA LEU A 164 20.17 -0.56 -3.74
C LEU A 164 19.39 -0.03 -2.56
N MET A 165 18.89 -0.92 -1.73
CA MET A 165 18.09 -0.58 -0.53
C MET A 165 18.98 -0.64 0.69
N ARG A 166 19.02 0.46 1.48
CA ARG A 166 19.83 0.57 2.71
C ARG A 166 18.97 1.10 3.84
N TRP A 167 19.09 0.46 4.98
CA TRP A 167 18.50 0.93 6.22
C TRP A 167 19.42 1.97 6.86
N GLU A 168 18.88 3.13 7.21
CA GLU A 168 19.66 4.24 7.74
C GLU A 168 19.47 4.41 9.24
N ASP A 169 18.24 4.12 9.74
CA ASP A 169 17.90 4.36 11.14
C ASP A 169 16.83 3.39 11.62
N VAL A 170 16.92 2.97 12.87
CA VAL A 170 15.93 2.10 13.53
C VAL A 170 15.75 2.62 14.95
N LYS A 171 14.54 3.07 15.28
CA LYS A 171 14.22 3.66 16.59
C LYS A 171 12.99 3.01 17.20
N PRO A 172 13.01 2.62 18.49
CA PRO A 172 11.80 2.26 19.19
C PRO A 172 10.85 3.47 19.26
N ILE A 173 9.57 3.19 19.08
CA ILE A 173 8.47 4.15 19.25
C ILE A 173 7.38 3.50 20.10
N GLU A 174 6.43 4.26 20.58
CA GLU A 174 5.31 3.71 21.31
C GLU A 174 4.53 2.71 20.43
N GLY A 175 4.38 1.48 20.90
CA GLY A 175 3.66 0.42 20.22
C GLY A 175 4.35 -0.17 18.99
N GLY A 176 5.63 0.13 18.74
CA GLY A 176 6.33 -0.38 17.57
C GLY A 176 7.75 0.09 17.40
N VAL A 177 8.21 0.10 16.17
CA VAL A 177 9.56 0.53 15.77
C VAL A 177 9.45 1.41 14.53
N TYR A 178 10.17 2.53 14.53
CA TYR A 178 10.31 3.38 13.35
C TYR A 178 11.55 2.98 12.56
N TYR A 179 11.39 2.87 11.26
CA TYR A 179 12.45 2.55 10.31
C TYR A 179 12.61 3.66 9.28
N ARG A 180 13.85 4.01 8.98
CA ARG A 180 14.20 4.85 7.84
C ARG A 180 15.05 4.06 6.87
N TYR A 181 14.70 4.09 5.59
CA TYR A 181 15.50 3.47 4.56
C TYR A 181 15.61 4.36 3.32
N ARG A 182 16.70 4.17 2.62
CA ARG A 182 17.00 4.85 1.36
C ARG A 182 17.16 3.83 0.24
N VAL A 183 16.61 4.16 -0.91
CA VAL A 183 16.78 3.38 -2.14
C VAL A 183 17.45 4.24 -3.19
N GLU A 184 18.54 3.76 -3.74
CA GLU A 184 19.20 4.36 -4.89
C GLU A 184 19.06 3.42 -6.06
N VAL A 185 18.58 3.93 -7.19
CA VAL A 185 18.47 3.15 -8.42
C VAL A 185 19.55 3.60 -9.36
N VAL A 186 20.42 2.66 -9.76
CA VAL A 186 21.53 2.92 -10.67
C VAL A 186 21.33 2.19 -12.01
N ASP A 187 21.80 2.81 -13.09
CA ASP A 187 21.89 2.17 -14.41
C ASP A 187 23.13 1.28 -14.55
N GLU A 188 23.31 0.63 -15.70
CA GLU A 188 24.46 -0.24 -16.01
C GLU A 188 25.81 0.48 -15.92
N GLY A 189 25.84 1.79 -16.10
CA GLY A 189 27.05 2.63 -15.95
C GLY A 189 27.30 3.12 -14.52
N GLY A 190 26.47 2.71 -13.53
CA GLY A 190 26.58 3.15 -12.14
C GLY A 190 26.00 4.54 -11.87
N ARG A 191 25.35 5.19 -12.85
CA ARG A 191 24.74 6.50 -12.68
C ARG A 191 23.41 6.37 -11.92
N VAL A 192 23.22 7.18 -10.88
CA VAL A 192 21.95 7.27 -10.15
C VAL A 192 20.86 7.85 -11.04
N VAL A 193 19.79 7.09 -11.25
CA VAL A 193 18.63 7.46 -12.08
C VAL A 193 17.36 7.67 -11.28
N GLY A 194 17.38 7.33 -9.99
CA GLY A 194 16.28 7.55 -9.07
C GLY A 194 16.71 7.36 -7.63
N VAL A 195 16.06 8.07 -6.72
CA VAL A 195 16.26 7.95 -5.26
C VAL A 195 14.90 7.95 -4.60
N GLU A 196 14.76 7.11 -3.58
CA GLU A 196 13.64 7.15 -2.65
C GLU A 196 14.19 7.24 -1.23
N ASP A 197 13.62 8.13 -0.45
CA ASP A 197 13.90 8.31 0.96
C ASP A 197 12.57 8.18 1.71
N THR A 198 12.47 7.18 2.58
CA THR A 198 11.23 6.91 3.29
C THR A 198 11.51 6.48 4.71
N GLY A 199 10.59 6.87 5.60
CA GLY A 199 10.56 6.40 6.96
C GLY A 199 9.14 5.97 7.30
N TYR A 200 9.00 4.84 7.97
CA TYR A 200 7.70 4.35 8.36
C TYR A 200 7.75 3.61 9.69
N PRO A 201 6.68 3.76 10.48
CA PRO A 201 6.51 2.98 11.69
C PRO A 201 6.02 1.57 11.35
N VAL A 202 6.51 0.59 12.09
CA VAL A 202 5.96 -0.77 12.10
C VAL A 202 5.41 -1.01 13.49
N TYR A 203 4.10 -1.10 13.60
CA TYR A 203 3.42 -1.30 14.86
C TYR A 203 3.19 -2.77 15.15
N THR A 204 3.09 -3.10 16.46
CA THR A 204 2.64 -4.42 16.87
C THR A 204 1.20 -4.68 16.44
N LYS A 205 0.80 -5.94 16.42
CA LYS A 205 -0.59 -6.32 16.12
C LYS A 205 -1.58 -5.68 17.09
N GLU A 206 -1.24 -5.69 18.36
CA GLU A 206 -2.08 -5.12 19.41
C GLU A 206 -2.31 -3.62 19.19
N SER A 207 -1.26 -2.88 18.82
CA SER A 207 -1.35 -1.45 18.55
C SER A 207 -2.20 -1.16 17.31
N LEU A 208 -2.00 -1.96 16.24
CA LEU A 208 -2.78 -1.81 15.01
C LEU A 208 -4.26 -2.15 15.24
N PHE A 209 -4.56 -3.25 15.96
CA PHE A 209 -5.95 -3.66 16.20
C PHE A 209 -6.69 -2.66 17.10
N LYS A 210 -6.03 -2.07 18.10
CA LYS A 210 -6.59 -0.95 18.86
C LYS A 210 -6.86 0.27 17.99
N ALA A 211 -6.01 0.56 17.01
CA ALA A 211 -6.25 1.65 16.07
C ALA A 211 -7.47 1.38 15.16
N ILE A 212 -7.68 0.14 14.72
CA ILE A 212 -8.87 -0.28 13.97
C ILE A 212 -10.15 -0.08 14.81
N GLU A 213 -10.14 -0.53 16.06
CA GLU A 213 -11.25 -0.35 17.00
C GLU A 213 -11.56 1.15 17.23
N ARG A 214 -10.53 1.97 17.44
CA ARG A 214 -10.67 3.43 17.58
C ARG A 214 -11.24 4.10 16.31
N ALA A 215 -11.01 3.52 15.15
CA ALA A 215 -11.60 3.98 13.89
C ALA A 215 -13.09 3.59 13.74
N GLY A 216 -13.65 2.82 14.67
CA GLY A 216 -15.03 2.37 14.65
C GLY A 216 -15.31 1.24 13.66
N LEU A 217 -14.29 0.48 13.28
CA LEU A 217 -14.38 -0.62 12.31
C LEU A 217 -14.33 -1.98 13.00
N GLU A 218 -15.05 -2.95 12.45
CA GLU A 218 -15.06 -4.32 12.92
C GLU A 218 -13.97 -5.14 12.20
N LEU A 219 -13.07 -5.79 12.94
CA LEU A 219 -12.12 -6.75 12.38
C LEU A 219 -12.84 -8.05 12.04
N VAL A 220 -12.94 -8.38 10.76
CA VAL A 220 -13.62 -9.60 10.29
C VAL A 220 -12.65 -10.76 10.12
N GLU A 221 -11.50 -10.51 9.51
CA GLU A 221 -10.53 -11.56 9.17
C GLU A 221 -9.12 -10.99 9.05
N VAL A 222 -8.14 -11.81 9.41
CA VAL A 222 -6.72 -11.57 9.14
C VAL A 222 -6.23 -12.68 8.21
N ILE A 223 -5.99 -12.33 6.96
CA ILE A 223 -5.44 -13.25 5.96
C ILE A 223 -3.93 -13.16 6.03
N TRP A 224 -3.31 -14.10 6.74
CA TRP A 224 -1.88 -14.11 6.99
C TRP A 224 -1.06 -14.34 5.72
N ALA A 225 0.06 -13.65 5.64
CA ALA A 225 1.02 -13.74 4.55
C ALA A 225 2.45 -13.58 5.06
N ARG A 226 3.41 -14.08 4.30
CA ARG A 226 4.84 -13.80 4.49
C ARG A 226 5.30 -12.88 3.38
N TRP A 227 6.03 -11.87 3.76
CA TRP A 227 6.72 -11.06 2.77
C TRP A 227 7.93 -11.84 2.26
N ASN A 228 7.93 -12.15 0.95
CA ASN A 228 9.11 -12.73 0.29
C ASN A 228 9.93 -11.58 -0.31
N PRO A 229 11.02 -11.24 0.34
CA PRO A 229 11.86 -10.13 -0.08
C PRO A 229 12.57 -10.36 -1.41
N GLU A 230 13.01 -11.57 -1.76
CA GLU A 230 13.68 -11.88 -3.03
C GLU A 230 12.75 -11.69 -4.23
N ARG A 231 11.47 -12.03 -4.05
CA ARG A 231 10.44 -11.94 -5.09
C ARG A 231 9.64 -10.64 -5.02
N TYR A 232 9.85 -9.86 -3.96
CA TYR A 232 9.14 -8.64 -3.65
C TYR A 232 7.60 -8.81 -3.72
N MET A 233 7.09 -9.78 -2.97
CA MET A 233 5.67 -10.15 -2.99
C MET A 233 5.23 -10.89 -1.73
N TYR A 234 3.92 -10.87 -1.47
CA TYR A 234 3.32 -11.70 -0.42
C TYR A 234 3.14 -13.16 -0.86
N GLU A 235 3.35 -14.06 0.08
CA GLU A 235 3.02 -15.48 -0.02
C GLU A 235 2.05 -15.83 1.10
N LEU A 236 0.84 -16.30 0.76
CA LEU A 236 -0.19 -16.61 1.76
C LEU A 236 0.31 -17.68 2.74
N ALA A 237 0.02 -17.47 4.02
CA ALA A 237 0.38 -18.37 5.10
C ALA A 237 -0.88 -18.99 5.73
N ARG A 238 -0.78 -20.27 6.15
CA ARG A 238 -1.89 -20.97 6.83
C ARG A 238 -2.01 -20.62 8.31
N ARG A 239 -0.98 -19.99 8.86
CA ARG A 239 -0.89 -19.59 10.28
C ARG A 239 -0.41 -18.16 10.34
N GLU A 240 -0.51 -17.56 11.52
CA GLU A 240 0.06 -16.26 11.82
C GLU A 240 1.48 -16.11 11.26
N ALA A 241 1.74 -14.99 10.63
CA ALA A 241 3.00 -14.67 9.96
C ALA A 241 3.34 -13.16 10.13
N ASP A 242 4.40 -12.73 9.47
CA ASP A 242 4.96 -11.39 9.58
C ASP A 242 4.18 -10.31 8.82
N SER A 243 3.20 -10.71 8.02
CA SER A 243 2.40 -9.82 7.19
C SER A 243 0.97 -10.32 7.09
N ALA A 244 0.05 -9.45 6.74
CA ALA A 244 -1.34 -9.84 6.55
C ALA A 244 -2.09 -8.91 5.59
N PHE A 245 -3.20 -9.41 5.04
CA PHE A 245 -4.29 -8.59 4.56
C PHE A 245 -5.36 -8.54 5.66
N ILE A 246 -5.69 -7.35 6.09
CA ILE A 246 -6.66 -7.08 7.15
C ILE A 246 -8.00 -6.79 6.50
N VAL A 247 -9.02 -7.55 6.87
CA VAL A 247 -10.38 -7.41 6.35
C VAL A 247 -11.26 -6.84 7.44
N LEU A 248 -11.86 -5.68 7.16
CA LEU A 248 -12.69 -4.94 8.09
C LEU A 248 -14.11 -4.80 7.53
N ARG A 249 -15.09 -4.63 8.43
CA ARG A 249 -16.46 -4.24 8.12
C ARG A 249 -16.72 -2.82 8.64
N ASN A 250 -17.46 -2.05 7.85
CA ASN A 250 -18.03 -0.77 8.29
C ASN A 250 -19.41 -1.04 8.92
N PRO A 251 -19.56 -1.01 10.26
CA PRO A 251 -20.79 -1.41 10.95
C PRO A 251 -21.97 -0.46 10.75
#